data_6009458624cbd88a084e1a4a9e2e413d
#
_entry.id   6009458624cbd88a084e1a4a9e2e413d
#
_cell.length_a   1.000
_cell.length_b   1.000
_cell.length_c   1.000
_cell.angle_alpha   90.00
_cell.angle_beta   90.00
_cell.angle_gamma   90.00
#
_symmetry.space_group_name_H-M   'P 1'
#
loop_
_entity.id
_entity.type
_entity.pdbx_description
1 polymer ?
#
loop_
_entity_poly.entity_id
_entity_poly.type
_entity_poly.pdbx_seq_one_letter_code
_entity_poly.pdbx_strand_id
1 'polypeptide(L)'
;LGDAMDVHGGRGVMMGPRNYLARGYQAVPVSITVEGANILTRSMIIFGQGAIRAHPYLLKEMEAASSEDHAKAAVEFDRALFAHIGFTISNAARSLFLGLTGALFSPAPGGPTRRYYRQLSRMSAAFTFTADVGLLMLGGEMKRREKLSARYGDILSHLYLASAALKQFEDQGRPQADLPLVE
;
A
#
# COMPACT_ATOMS: atom_id res chain seq x y z
N LEU A 1 -1.61 -4.36 -18.68
CA LEU A 1 -1.66 -4.39 -20.16
C LEU A 1 -1.75 -5.83 -20.68
N GLY A 2 -1.00 -6.79 -20.09
CA GLY A 2 -1.10 -8.22 -20.41
C GLY A 2 -2.54 -8.72 -20.31
N ASP A 3 -3.17 -8.53 -19.16
CA ASP A 3 -4.56 -8.96 -18.92
C ASP A 3 -5.54 -8.38 -19.94
N ALA A 4 -5.34 -7.10 -20.33
CA ALA A 4 -6.14 -6.47 -21.36
C ALA A 4 -5.93 -7.14 -22.74
N MET A 5 -4.73 -7.56 -23.05
CA MET A 5 -4.44 -8.33 -24.29
C MET A 5 -5.08 -9.70 -24.24
N ASP A 6 -5.06 -10.38 -23.09
CA ASP A 6 -5.69 -11.68 -22.90
C ASP A 6 -7.21 -11.60 -23.12
N VAL A 7 -7.88 -10.59 -22.58
CA VAL A 7 -9.31 -10.33 -22.80
C VAL A 7 -9.62 -10.11 -24.29
N HIS A 8 -8.74 -9.41 -25.01
CA HIS A 8 -8.92 -9.16 -26.45
C HIS A 8 -8.53 -10.35 -27.34
N GLY A 9 -7.82 -11.33 -26.80
CA GLY A 9 -7.32 -12.49 -27.52
C GLY A 9 -6.49 -12.11 -28.75
N GLY A 10 -6.65 -12.81 -29.85
CA GLY A 10 -5.90 -12.56 -31.09
C GLY A 10 -6.00 -11.13 -31.64
N ARG A 11 -7.07 -10.42 -31.32
CA ARG A 11 -7.20 -8.99 -31.70
C ARG A 11 -6.22 -8.10 -30.93
N GLY A 12 -5.80 -8.51 -29.73
CA GLY A 12 -4.84 -7.76 -28.92
C GLY A 12 -3.44 -7.70 -29.55
N VAL A 13 -3.03 -8.69 -30.33
CA VAL A 13 -1.68 -8.77 -30.93
C VAL A 13 -1.61 -8.25 -32.37
N MET A 14 -2.75 -7.99 -33.02
CA MET A 14 -2.78 -7.53 -34.41
C MET A 14 -2.35 -6.08 -34.54
N MET A 15 -1.28 -5.83 -35.28
CA MET A 15 -0.77 -4.49 -35.55
C MET A 15 -1.54 -3.84 -36.71
N GLY A 16 -2.45 -2.97 -36.37
CA GLY A 16 -3.24 -2.21 -37.34
C GLY A 16 -3.61 -0.83 -36.82
N PRO A 17 -4.24 0.04 -37.63
CA PRO A 17 -4.57 1.40 -37.22
C PRO A 17 -5.58 1.46 -36.08
N ARG A 18 -6.33 0.38 -35.85
CA ARG A 18 -7.32 0.27 -34.77
C ARG A 18 -6.81 -0.47 -33.54
N ASN A 19 -5.59 -1.00 -33.55
CA ASN A 19 -5.03 -1.68 -32.40
C ASN A 19 -4.19 -0.70 -31.58
N TYR A 20 -4.59 -0.48 -30.34
CA TYR A 20 -3.88 0.35 -29.37
C TYR A 20 -3.08 -0.49 -28.35
N LEU A 21 -3.44 -1.77 -28.13
CA LEU A 21 -2.84 -2.60 -27.10
C LEU A 21 -1.44 -3.10 -27.49
N ALA A 22 -1.28 -3.63 -28.71
CA ALA A 22 0.00 -4.16 -29.17
C ALA A 22 1.08 -3.08 -29.23
N ARG A 23 0.76 -1.86 -29.63
CA ARG A 23 1.69 -0.71 -29.60
C ARG A 23 2.07 -0.33 -28.19
N GLY A 24 1.12 -0.31 -27.28
CA GLY A 24 1.38 -0.09 -25.84
C GLY A 24 2.29 -1.18 -25.28
N TYR A 25 2.04 -2.44 -25.62
CA TYR A 25 2.88 -3.57 -25.21
C TYR A 25 4.32 -3.46 -25.68
N GLN A 26 4.53 -3.04 -26.93
CA GLN A 26 5.88 -2.80 -27.46
C GLN A 26 6.62 -1.68 -26.74
N ALA A 27 5.91 -0.69 -26.18
CA ALA A 27 6.49 0.41 -25.43
C ALA A 27 6.78 0.05 -23.97
N VAL A 28 6.14 -0.99 -23.39
CA VAL A 28 6.30 -1.38 -21.98
C VAL A 28 7.74 -1.54 -21.53
N PRO A 29 8.66 -2.20 -22.31
CA PRO A 29 10.05 -2.36 -21.87
C PRO A 29 10.78 -1.06 -21.55
N VAL A 30 10.39 0.08 -22.12
CA VAL A 30 11.01 1.37 -21.82
C VAL A 30 10.77 1.76 -20.35
N SER A 31 9.66 1.34 -19.76
CA SER A 31 9.32 1.63 -18.36
C SER A 31 10.22 0.91 -17.35
N ILE A 32 11.01 -0.08 -17.79
CA ILE A 32 11.96 -0.80 -16.93
C ILE A 32 13.09 0.13 -16.47
N THR A 33 13.48 1.07 -17.33
CA THR A 33 14.66 1.92 -17.14
C THR A 33 14.36 3.41 -17.05
N VAL A 34 13.22 3.86 -17.59
CA VAL A 34 12.83 5.28 -17.57
C VAL A 34 12.41 5.67 -16.15
N GLU A 35 12.91 6.81 -15.67
CA GLU A 35 12.66 7.35 -14.34
C GLU A 35 13.15 6.46 -13.17
N GLY A 36 14.06 5.57 -13.44
CA GLY A 36 14.63 4.63 -12.49
C GLY A 36 14.12 3.21 -12.67
N ALA A 37 14.97 2.25 -12.34
CA ALA A 37 14.60 0.84 -12.46
C ALA A 37 13.39 0.50 -11.57
N ASN A 38 12.38 -0.17 -12.14
CA ASN A 38 11.19 -0.61 -11.41
C ASN A 38 11.52 -1.35 -10.12
N ILE A 39 12.58 -2.16 -10.13
CA ILE A 39 13.01 -2.91 -8.95
C ILE A 39 13.47 -1.96 -7.82
N LEU A 40 14.17 -0.87 -8.17
CA LEU A 40 14.60 0.14 -7.20
C LEU A 40 13.39 0.89 -6.61
N THR A 41 12.49 1.34 -7.48
CA THR A 41 11.27 2.05 -7.06
C THR A 41 10.42 1.17 -6.15
N ARG A 42 10.16 -0.08 -6.55
CA ARG A 42 9.37 -1.04 -5.80
C ARG A 42 10.00 -1.40 -4.45
N SER A 43 11.31 -1.68 -4.43
CA SER A 43 11.98 -2.21 -3.24
C SER A 43 12.43 -1.14 -2.27
N MET A 44 12.89 0.03 -2.76
CA MET A 44 13.48 1.06 -1.91
C MET A 44 12.59 2.28 -1.73
N ILE A 45 11.91 2.74 -2.79
CA ILE A 45 11.18 4.01 -2.73
C ILE A 45 9.79 3.81 -2.13
N ILE A 46 8.98 2.89 -2.67
CA ILE A 46 7.59 2.73 -2.24
C ILE A 46 7.50 2.36 -0.77
N PHE A 47 8.22 1.33 -0.33
CA PHE A 47 8.16 0.91 1.07
C PHE A 47 9.36 1.40 1.87
N GLY A 48 10.59 1.17 1.42
CA GLY A 48 11.79 1.46 2.20
C GLY A 48 11.93 2.92 2.65
N GLN A 49 11.67 3.89 1.76
CA GLN A 49 11.64 5.32 2.09
C GLN A 49 10.24 5.79 2.50
N GLY A 50 9.21 5.27 1.82
CA GLY A 50 7.82 5.65 2.08
C GLY A 50 7.38 5.30 3.49
N ALA A 51 7.78 4.14 4.02
CA ALA A 51 7.45 3.72 5.37
C ALA A 51 7.94 4.72 6.42
N ILE A 52 9.19 5.20 6.32
CA ILE A 52 9.75 6.18 7.27
C ILE A 52 8.98 7.50 7.23
N ARG A 53 8.65 7.99 6.03
CA ARG A 53 8.02 9.31 5.85
C ARG A 53 6.53 9.31 6.10
N ALA A 54 5.86 8.23 5.74
CA ALA A 54 4.40 8.11 5.88
C ALA A 54 3.97 7.56 7.26
N HIS A 55 4.89 6.90 7.99
CA HIS A 55 4.59 6.39 9.32
C HIS A 55 4.37 7.55 10.31
N PRO A 56 3.33 7.49 11.17
CA PRO A 56 2.98 8.61 12.06
C PRO A 56 4.06 9.02 13.05
N TYR A 57 4.95 8.09 13.41
CA TYR A 57 5.92 8.26 14.51
C TYR A 57 7.39 8.10 14.10
N LEU A 58 7.72 7.22 13.15
CA LEU A 58 9.12 6.91 12.81
C LEU A 58 9.97 8.12 12.47
N LEU A 59 9.44 9.04 11.65
CA LEU A 59 10.18 10.25 11.28
C LEU A 59 10.43 11.13 12.51
N LYS A 60 9.44 11.28 13.37
CA LYS A 60 9.55 12.06 14.62
C LYS A 60 10.57 11.48 15.59
N GLU A 61 10.59 10.15 15.73
CA GLU A 61 11.59 9.45 16.55
C GLU A 61 13.01 9.66 16.01
N MET A 62 13.18 9.58 14.68
CA MET A 62 14.47 9.80 14.03
C MET A 62 14.94 11.27 14.15
N GLU A 63 14.04 12.23 13.96
CA GLU A 63 14.32 13.67 14.09
C GLU A 63 14.70 14.01 15.55
N ALA A 64 13.94 13.50 16.52
CA ALA A 64 14.26 13.67 17.92
C ALA A 64 15.63 13.05 18.27
N ALA A 65 15.92 11.83 17.81
CA ALA A 65 17.19 11.16 18.05
C ALA A 65 18.40 11.88 17.43
N SER A 66 18.21 12.67 16.39
CA SER A 66 19.26 13.43 15.69
C SER A 66 19.38 14.90 16.14
N SER A 67 18.56 15.35 17.10
CA SER A 67 18.54 16.73 17.58
C SER A 67 19.74 17.04 18.48
N GLU A 68 20.31 18.22 18.33
CA GLU A 68 21.43 18.71 19.16
C GLU A 68 20.97 19.12 20.57
N ASP A 69 19.73 19.50 20.77
CA ASP A 69 19.14 19.81 22.08
C ASP A 69 18.68 18.52 22.78
N HIS A 70 19.62 17.86 23.46
CA HIS A 70 19.39 16.55 24.08
C HIS A 70 18.26 16.55 25.13
N ALA A 71 18.00 17.65 25.84
CA ALA A 71 16.97 17.69 26.87
C ALA A 71 15.57 17.72 26.23
N LYS A 72 15.40 18.55 25.21
CA LYS A 72 14.15 18.62 24.44
C LYS A 72 13.96 17.35 23.61
N ALA A 73 15.02 16.86 22.98
CA ALA A 73 15.04 15.64 22.19
C ALA A 73 14.56 14.41 22.97
N ALA A 74 15.02 14.23 24.21
CA ALA A 74 14.59 13.11 25.06
C ALA A 74 13.07 13.13 25.30
N VAL A 75 12.49 14.30 25.61
CA VAL A 75 11.06 14.43 25.86
C VAL A 75 10.24 14.18 24.58
N GLU A 76 10.70 14.68 23.43
CA GLU A 76 10.03 14.47 22.14
C GLU A 76 10.13 13.02 21.69
N PHE A 77 11.27 12.40 21.89
CA PHE A 77 11.49 10.98 21.58
C PHE A 77 10.58 10.09 22.44
N ASP A 78 10.56 10.27 23.75
CA ASP A 78 9.72 9.49 24.67
C ASP A 78 8.24 9.62 24.30
N ARG A 79 7.79 10.84 23.99
CA ARG A 79 6.40 11.07 23.57
C ARG A 79 6.08 10.32 22.28
N ALA A 80 6.97 10.38 21.27
CA ALA A 80 6.77 9.69 19.99
C ALA A 80 6.79 8.18 20.19
N LEU A 81 7.75 7.65 20.96
CA LEU A 81 7.93 6.24 21.24
C LEU A 81 6.72 5.63 21.96
N PHE A 82 6.24 6.25 23.06
CA PHE A 82 5.07 5.72 23.76
C PHE A 82 3.79 5.78 22.91
N ALA A 83 3.63 6.83 22.09
CA ALA A 83 2.52 6.91 21.15
C ALA A 83 2.63 5.83 20.04
N HIS A 84 3.84 5.55 19.57
CA HIS A 84 4.12 4.47 18.61
C HIS A 84 3.80 3.09 19.18
N ILE A 85 4.23 2.80 20.41
CA ILE A 85 3.89 1.55 21.10
C ILE A 85 2.37 1.39 21.21
N GLY A 86 1.67 2.43 21.65
CA GLY A 86 0.20 2.42 21.71
C GLY A 86 -0.47 2.18 20.35
N PHE A 87 0.06 2.78 19.31
CA PHE A 87 -0.40 2.59 17.94
C PHE A 87 -0.19 1.15 17.45
N THR A 88 0.97 0.56 17.69
CA THR A 88 1.30 -0.83 17.32
C THR A 88 0.39 -1.82 18.07
N ILE A 89 0.20 -1.65 19.38
CA ILE A 89 -0.73 -2.48 20.19
C ILE A 89 -2.16 -2.36 19.66
N SER A 90 -2.62 -1.15 19.37
CA SER A 90 -3.95 -0.90 18.81
C SER A 90 -4.13 -1.61 17.46
N ASN A 91 -3.14 -1.54 16.57
CA ASN A 91 -3.19 -2.22 15.27
C ASN A 91 -3.11 -3.74 15.40
N ALA A 92 -2.35 -4.26 16.36
CA ALA A 92 -2.32 -5.69 16.68
C ALA A 92 -3.72 -6.19 17.11
N ALA A 93 -4.34 -5.50 18.07
CA ALA A 93 -5.68 -5.84 18.55
C ALA A 93 -6.73 -5.72 17.44
N ARG A 94 -6.69 -4.65 16.65
CA ARG A 94 -7.58 -4.47 15.48
C ARG A 94 -7.38 -5.55 14.43
N SER A 95 -6.14 -5.86 14.10
CA SER A 95 -5.82 -6.89 13.10
C SER A 95 -6.36 -8.25 13.52
N LEU A 96 -6.17 -8.63 14.80
CA LEU A 96 -6.70 -9.86 15.36
C LEU A 96 -8.23 -9.87 15.36
N PHE A 97 -8.86 -8.83 15.88
CA PHE A 97 -10.33 -8.72 15.96
C PHE A 97 -10.98 -8.76 14.56
N LEU A 98 -10.48 -7.94 13.63
CA LEU A 98 -11.00 -7.91 12.27
C LEU A 98 -10.71 -9.23 11.52
N GLY A 99 -9.61 -9.88 11.85
CA GLY A 99 -9.27 -11.21 11.33
C GLY A 99 -10.26 -12.28 11.77
N LEU A 100 -10.52 -12.37 13.06
CA LEU A 100 -11.44 -13.36 13.67
C LEU A 100 -12.91 -13.13 13.28
N THR A 101 -13.32 -11.87 13.14
CA THR A 101 -14.71 -11.51 12.81
C THR A 101 -14.97 -11.37 11.30
N GLY A 102 -13.98 -11.62 10.43
CA GLY A 102 -14.11 -11.38 9.00
C GLY A 102 -14.42 -9.91 8.66
N ALA A 103 -14.02 -9.00 9.56
CA ALA A 103 -14.29 -7.57 9.49
C ALA A 103 -15.78 -7.17 9.49
N LEU A 104 -16.67 -8.04 9.98
CA LEU A 104 -18.12 -7.80 10.01
C LEU A 104 -18.51 -6.50 10.73
N PHE A 105 -17.78 -6.14 11.78
CA PHE A 105 -18.04 -4.96 12.61
C PHE A 105 -17.28 -3.70 12.12
N SER A 106 -16.49 -3.81 11.04
CA SER A 106 -15.83 -2.64 10.49
C SER A 106 -16.85 -1.71 9.83
N PRO A 107 -16.80 -0.39 10.12
CA PRO A 107 -17.64 0.59 9.45
C PRO A 107 -17.32 0.57 7.94
N ALA A 108 -18.38 0.62 7.12
CA ALA A 108 -18.25 0.63 5.68
C ALA A 108 -19.51 1.25 5.05
N PRO A 109 -19.41 1.92 3.90
CA PRO A 109 -20.57 2.38 3.14
C PRO A 109 -21.57 1.24 2.90
N GLY A 110 -22.85 1.56 2.83
CA GLY A 110 -23.87 0.58 2.43
C GLY A 110 -23.79 0.28 0.93
N GLY A 111 -24.34 -0.87 0.53
CA GLY A 111 -24.39 -1.26 -0.88
C GLY A 111 -23.50 -2.45 -1.25
N PRO A 112 -23.35 -2.75 -2.55
CA PRO A 112 -22.68 -3.96 -3.02
C PRO A 112 -21.19 -4.00 -2.69
N THR A 113 -20.53 -2.85 -2.61
CA THR A 113 -19.11 -2.71 -2.33
C THR A 113 -18.73 -2.83 -0.85
N ARG A 114 -19.74 -2.92 0.05
CA ARG A 114 -19.54 -2.96 1.51
C ARG A 114 -18.51 -4.01 1.96
N ARG A 115 -18.54 -5.18 1.36
CA ARG A 115 -17.63 -6.29 1.69
C ARG A 115 -16.17 -5.91 1.42
N TYR A 116 -15.90 -5.18 0.35
CA TYR A 116 -14.55 -4.79 -0.05
C TYR A 116 -13.97 -3.73 0.89
N TYR A 117 -14.76 -2.73 1.29
CA TYR A 117 -14.35 -1.77 2.32
C TYR A 117 -13.99 -2.43 3.64
N ARG A 118 -14.76 -3.43 4.06
CA ARG A 118 -14.46 -4.21 5.26
C ARG A 118 -13.15 -4.99 5.12
N GLN A 119 -12.93 -5.63 3.99
CA GLN A 119 -11.67 -6.33 3.71
C GLN A 119 -10.49 -5.38 3.64
N LEU A 120 -10.62 -4.23 3.03
CA LEU A 120 -9.58 -3.19 3.02
C LEU A 120 -9.22 -2.75 4.45
N SER A 121 -10.21 -2.52 5.30
CA SER A 121 -9.97 -2.15 6.70
C SER A 121 -9.20 -3.24 7.46
N ARG A 122 -9.56 -4.50 7.24
CA ARG A 122 -8.85 -5.66 7.81
C ARG A 122 -7.41 -5.74 7.30
N MET A 123 -7.24 -5.68 5.98
CA MET A 123 -5.91 -5.80 5.36
C MET A 123 -5.01 -4.63 5.71
N SER A 124 -5.55 -3.41 5.81
CA SER A 124 -4.80 -2.23 6.25
C SER A 124 -4.31 -2.37 7.69
N ALA A 125 -5.15 -2.83 8.62
CA ALA A 125 -4.72 -3.06 10.01
C ALA A 125 -3.65 -4.15 10.11
N ALA A 126 -3.79 -5.25 9.36
CA ALA A 126 -2.81 -6.31 9.31
C ALA A 126 -1.49 -5.84 8.68
N PHE A 127 -1.56 -5.06 7.60
CA PHE A 127 -0.39 -4.48 6.96
C PHE A 127 0.38 -3.56 7.91
N THR A 128 -0.32 -2.63 8.58
CA THR A 128 0.32 -1.71 9.52
C THR A 128 1.02 -2.46 10.65
N PHE A 129 0.34 -3.41 11.27
CA PHE A 129 0.93 -4.22 12.34
C PHE A 129 2.16 -5.02 11.87
N THR A 130 2.07 -5.70 10.73
CA THR A 130 3.19 -6.48 10.20
C THR A 130 4.34 -5.60 9.74
N ALA A 131 4.07 -4.40 9.23
CA ALA A 131 5.10 -3.42 8.88
C ALA A 131 5.85 -2.93 10.12
N ASP A 132 5.15 -2.59 11.20
CA ASP A 132 5.76 -2.18 12.48
C ASP A 132 6.65 -3.30 13.05
N VAL A 133 6.14 -4.53 13.10
CA VAL A 133 6.92 -5.69 13.55
C VAL A 133 8.15 -5.90 12.65
N GLY A 134 7.99 -5.79 11.34
CA GLY A 134 9.10 -5.92 10.39
C GLY A 134 10.17 -4.85 10.59
N LEU A 135 9.76 -3.60 10.79
CA LEU A 135 10.67 -2.48 11.06
C LEU A 135 11.35 -2.62 12.43
N LEU A 136 10.61 -3.05 13.45
CA LEU A 136 11.17 -3.30 14.79
C LEU A 136 12.23 -4.40 14.78
N MET A 137 11.97 -5.50 14.06
CA MET A 137 12.88 -6.66 14.02
C MET A 137 14.11 -6.43 13.13
N LEU A 138 13.95 -5.71 12.02
CA LEU A 138 14.97 -5.58 11.00
C LEU A 138 15.61 -4.18 10.96
N GLY A 139 14.92 -3.15 11.44
CA GLY A 139 15.42 -1.78 11.42
C GLY A 139 15.94 -1.39 10.03
N GLY A 140 17.16 -0.87 9.98
CA GLY A 140 17.83 -0.49 8.73
C GLY A 140 18.10 -1.64 7.75
N GLU A 141 18.13 -2.90 8.24
CA GLU A 141 18.30 -4.08 7.40
C GLU A 141 17.10 -4.29 6.45
N MET A 142 15.92 -3.78 6.80
CA MET A 142 14.74 -3.83 5.93
C MET A 142 15.06 -3.30 4.52
N LYS A 143 15.85 -2.23 4.42
CA LYS A 143 16.25 -1.64 3.12
C LYS A 143 17.17 -2.55 2.31
N ARG A 144 17.98 -3.39 2.99
CA ARG A 144 18.89 -4.33 2.34
C ARG A 144 18.19 -5.65 1.97
N ARG A 145 17.07 -5.96 2.62
CA ARG A 145 16.26 -7.13 2.32
C ARG A 145 15.24 -6.83 1.23
N GLU A 146 15.73 -6.53 0.03
CA GLU A 146 14.94 -6.06 -1.11
C GLU A 146 13.71 -6.91 -1.42
N LYS A 147 13.83 -8.24 -1.33
CA LYS A 147 12.68 -9.15 -1.58
C LYS A 147 11.56 -8.96 -0.56
N LEU A 148 11.90 -8.67 0.70
CA LEU A 148 10.91 -8.43 1.75
C LEU A 148 10.30 -7.04 1.58
N SER A 149 11.14 -6.02 1.41
CA SER A 149 10.70 -4.65 1.14
C SER A 149 9.78 -4.57 -0.09
N ALA A 150 10.12 -5.29 -1.17
CA ALA A 150 9.28 -5.39 -2.35
C ALA A 150 7.90 -5.97 -2.06
N ARG A 151 7.80 -7.02 -1.24
CA ARG A 151 6.49 -7.60 -0.86
C ARG A 151 5.64 -6.63 -0.05
N TYR A 152 6.24 -5.89 0.87
CA TYR A 152 5.53 -4.80 1.57
C TYR A 152 5.08 -3.72 0.60
N GLY A 153 5.93 -3.35 -0.37
CA GLY A 153 5.60 -2.41 -1.43
C GLY A 153 4.43 -2.87 -2.28
N ASP A 154 4.39 -4.15 -2.67
CA ASP A 154 3.28 -4.73 -3.43
C ASP A 154 1.97 -4.68 -2.64
N ILE A 155 1.99 -5.10 -1.37
CA ILE A 155 0.79 -5.06 -0.51
C ILE A 155 0.27 -3.63 -0.39
N LEU A 156 1.15 -2.65 -0.13
CA LEU A 156 0.77 -1.24 -0.03
C LEU A 156 0.17 -0.74 -1.35
N SER A 157 0.79 -1.07 -2.48
CA SER A 157 0.32 -0.66 -3.80
C SER A 157 -1.06 -1.22 -4.10
N HIS A 158 -1.29 -2.51 -3.83
CA HIS A 158 -2.61 -3.13 -4.03
C HIS A 158 -3.68 -2.56 -3.09
N LEU A 159 -3.35 -2.31 -1.82
CA LEU A 159 -4.27 -1.65 -0.90
C LEU A 159 -4.65 -0.24 -1.37
N TYR A 160 -3.66 0.52 -1.86
CA TYR A 160 -3.89 1.85 -2.39
C TYR A 160 -4.77 1.81 -3.64
N LEU A 161 -4.45 0.96 -4.62
CA LEU A 161 -5.23 0.83 -5.86
C LEU A 161 -6.66 0.37 -5.60
N ALA A 162 -6.85 -0.62 -4.73
CA ALA A 162 -8.18 -1.08 -4.34
C ALA A 162 -8.98 0.03 -3.63
N SER A 163 -8.32 0.81 -2.75
CA SER A 163 -8.96 1.95 -2.09
C SER A 163 -9.36 3.04 -3.09
N ALA A 164 -8.49 3.33 -4.07
CA ALA A 164 -8.73 4.32 -5.09
C ALA A 164 -9.89 3.91 -6.02
N ALA A 165 -9.93 2.64 -6.44
CA ALA A 165 -11.02 2.11 -7.27
C ALA A 165 -12.38 2.20 -6.56
N LEU A 166 -12.44 1.77 -5.29
CA LEU A 166 -13.66 1.88 -4.50
C LEU A 166 -14.08 3.34 -4.26
N LYS A 167 -13.11 4.21 -3.97
CA LYS A 167 -13.36 5.64 -3.77
C LYS A 167 -13.90 6.29 -5.05
N GLN A 168 -13.29 5.99 -6.19
CA GLN A 168 -13.73 6.48 -7.49
C GLN A 168 -15.18 6.07 -7.79
N PHE A 169 -15.50 4.81 -7.57
CA PHE A 169 -16.85 4.29 -7.74
C PHE A 169 -17.89 5.02 -6.86
N GLU A 170 -17.55 5.26 -5.59
CA GLU A 170 -18.40 6.03 -4.66
C GLU A 170 -18.58 7.47 -5.13
N ASP A 171 -17.51 8.15 -5.51
CA ASP A 171 -17.53 9.55 -5.93
C ASP A 171 -18.32 9.78 -7.23
N GLN A 172 -18.36 8.78 -8.10
CA GLN A 172 -19.17 8.78 -9.31
C GLN A 172 -20.66 8.46 -9.06
N GLY A 173 -21.06 8.27 -7.81
CA GLY A 173 -22.43 7.96 -7.45
C GLY A 173 -22.83 6.51 -7.69
N ARG A 174 -21.87 5.59 -7.71
CA ARG A 174 -22.08 4.13 -7.84
C ARG A 174 -22.80 3.71 -9.14
N PRO A 175 -22.27 4.06 -10.32
CA PRO A 175 -22.91 3.71 -11.56
C PRO A 175 -23.01 2.18 -11.70
N GLN A 176 -24.22 1.69 -11.94
CA GLN A 176 -24.49 0.26 -12.00
C GLN A 176 -23.69 -0.46 -13.11
N ALA A 177 -23.38 0.25 -14.19
CA ALA A 177 -22.58 -0.28 -15.29
C ALA A 177 -21.12 -0.57 -14.89
N ASP A 178 -20.59 0.15 -13.90
CA ASP A 178 -19.21 0.04 -13.45
C ASP A 178 -19.03 -0.95 -12.27
N LEU A 179 -20.14 -1.44 -11.71
CA LEU A 179 -20.08 -2.38 -10.59
C LEU A 179 -19.21 -3.62 -10.88
N PRO A 180 -19.27 -4.26 -12.05
CA PRO A 180 -18.41 -5.39 -12.37
C PRO A 180 -16.91 -5.05 -12.43
N LEU A 181 -16.54 -3.77 -12.56
CA LEU A 181 -15.14 -3.33 -12.59
C LEU A 181 -14.53 -3.20 -11.19
N VAL A 182 -15.35 -3.12 -10.15
CA VAL A 182 -14.91 -3.01 -8.75
C VAL A 182 -15.16 -4.29 -7.94
N GLU A 183 -15.75 -5.31 -8.53
CA GLU A 183 -15.94 -6.65 -7.97
C GLU A 183 -14.82 -7.61 -8.33
#